data_8b3542d42cd806241f3b579bc262443f
#
_entry.id   8b3542d42cd806241f3b579bc262443f
#
_cell.length_a   1.000
_cell.length_b   1.000
_cell.length_c   1.000
_cell.angle_alpha   90.00
_cell.angle_beta   90.00
_cell.angle_gamma   90.00
#
_symmetry.space_group_name_H-M   'P 1'
#
loop_
_entity.id
_entity.type
_entity.pdbx_description
1 polymer ?
#
loop_
_entity_poly.entity_id
_entity_poly.type
_entity_poly.pdbx_seq_one_letter_code
_entity_poly.pdbx_strand_id
1 'polypeptide(L)'
;MAEVVLFHHAQGLTPGVQAFADEIRRAGHTVHAPDLFEGRTFDTLEQGMAHVEALGFGEVMERGIRAVQELPAELVYAGFSLGVLPAQRLAQTRAGATGAVLMYSCVPTSEFGSWPTGVPVQIHGMDADPIFVGEGDIDAARALVEEAEDGQLFLYPGDQHYFADSSLPSYDAEATALLTSRVLDFLDRR
;
A
#
# COMPACT_ATOMS: atom_id res chain seq x y z
N MET A 1 9.58 6.28 -16.01
CA MET A 1 8.09 6.14 -16.05
C MET A 1 7.76 4.77 -15.47
N ALA A 2 7.24 4.74 -14.27
CA ALA A 2 6.96 3.49 -13.58
C ALA A 2 5.58 2.92 -13.96
N GLU A 3 5.45 1.60 -13.87
CA GLU A 3 4.17 0.89 -13.91
C GLU A 3 3.86 0.37 -12.50
N VAL A 4 2.72 0.79 -11.93
CA VAL A 4 2.34 0.62 -10.53
C VAL A 4 1.08 -0.23 -10.42
N VAL A 5 1.07 -1.16 -9.47
CA VAL A 5 -0.16 -1.81 -9.00
C VAL A 5 -0.48 -1.26 -7.63
N LEU A 6 -1.66 -0.65 -7.47
CA LEU A 6 -2.13 -0.04 -6.23
C LEU A 6 -3.30 -0.83 -5.65
N PHE A 7 -3.09 -1.49 -4.52
CA PHE A 7 -4.11 -2.25 -3.80
C PHE A 7 -4.81 -1.38 -2.75
N HIS A 8 -6.14 -1.44 -2.73
CA HIS A 8 -6.98 -0.66 -1.84
C HIS A 8 -6.99 -1.21 -0.39
N HIS A 9 -7.46 -0.40 0.55
CA HIS A 9 -7.65 -0.76 1.97
C HIS A 9 -8.95 -1.54 2.22
N ALA A 10 -9.24 -1.86 3.50
CA ALA A 10 -10.38 -2.68 3.89
C ALA A 10 -11.77 -2.08 3.56
N GLN A 11 -11.87 -0.77 3.32
CA GLN A 11 -13.14 -0.17 2.88
C GLN A 11 -13.40 -0.30 1.37
N GLY A 12 -12.51 -0.99 0.62
CA GLY A 12 -12.67 -1.26 -0.80
C GLY A 12 -12.01 -0.23 -1.72
N LEU A 13 -12.26 -0.36 -3.00
CA LEU A 13 -11.77 0.58 -4.03
C LEU A 13 -12.62 1.86 -4.01
N THR A 14 -12.42 2.68 -2.99
CA THR A 14 -13.14 3.93 -2.76
C THR A 14 -12.82 4.99 -3.81
N PRO A 15 -13.65 6.04 -3.93
CA PRO A 15 -13.31 7.21 -4.77
C PRO A 15 -11.99 7.87 -4.38
N GLY A 16 -11.61 7.86 -3.10
CA GLY A 16 -10.33 8.44 -2.64
C GLY A 16 -9.13 7.62 -3.08
N VAL A 17 -9.18 6.30 -3.02
CA VAL A 17 -8.13 5.43 -3.59
C VAL A 17 -8.00 5.63 -5.09
N GLN A 18 -9.13 5.76 -5.82
CA GLN A 18 -9.12 6.04 -7.25
C GLN A 18 -8.52 7.41 -7.55
N ALA A 19 -8.88 8.45 -6.76
CA ALA A 19 -8.31 9.78 -6.90
C ALA A 19 -6.78 9.79 -6.71
N PHE A 20 -6.26 9.05 -5.73
CA PHE A 20 -4.83 8.89 -5.53
C PHE A 20 -4.15 8.20 -6.72
N ALA A 21 -4.76 7.14 -7.26
CA ALA A 21 -4.28 6.49 -8.48
C ALA A 21 -4.24 7.46 -9.68
N ASP A 22 -5.26 8.32 -9.80
CA ASP A 22 -5.35 9.32 -10.87
C ASP A 22 -4.28 10.43 -10.73
N GLU A 23 -3.88 10.77 -9.51
CA GLU A 23 -2.76 11.70 -9.30
C GLU A 23 -1.44 11.13 -9.82
N ILE A 24 -1.18 9.86 -9.53
CA ILE A 24 -0.01 9.16 -10.07
C ILE A 24 -0.06 9.08 -11.61
N ARG A 25 -1.24 8.79 -12.18
CA ARG A 25 -1.42 8.76 -13.65
C ARG A 25 -1.19 10.14 -14.28
N ARG A 26 -1.67 11.23 -13.64
CA ARG A 26 -1.45 12.61 -14.12
C ARG A 26 0.02 13.01 -14.09
N ALA A 27 0.82 12.41 -13.20
CA ALA A 27 2.26 12.59 -13.17
C ALA A 27 3.01 11.79 -14.26
N GLY A 28 2.32 10.99 -15.08
CA GLY A 28 2.89 10.30 -16.23
C GLY A 28 3.23 8.82 -15.99
N HIS A 29 2.82 8.23 -14.86
CA HIS A 29 3.00 6.80 -14.59
C HIS A 29 1.76 5.99 -15.02
N THR A 30 1.94 4.70 -15.23
CA THR A 30 0.83 3.76 -15.43
C THR A 30 0.39 3.18 -14.09
N VAL A 31 -0.91 3.19 -13.79
CA VAL A 31 -1.44 2.63 -12.53
C VAL A 31 -2.58 1.66 -12.79
N HIS A 32 -2.42 0.45 -12.30
CA HIS A 32 -3.46 -0.56 -12.18
C HIS A 32 -4.00 -0.53 -10.75
N ALA A 33 -5.28 -0.32 -10.57
CA ALA A 33 -5.95 -0.32 -9.28
C ALA A 33 -7.02 -1.43 -9.27
N PRO A 34 -6.64 -2.69 -9.02
CA PRO A 34 -7.58 -3.80 -9.04
C PRO A 34 -8.57 -3.70 -7.88
N ASP A 35 -9.82 -4.03 -8.17
CA ASP A 35 -10.87 -4.15 -7.15
C ASP A 35 -10.87 -5.59 -6.58
N LEU A 36 -10.41 -5.72 -5.34
CA LEU A 36 -10.35 -7.00 -4.64
C LEU A 36 -11.71 -7.41 -4.03
N PHE A 37 -12.71 -6.52 -4.06
CA PHE A 37 -14.02 -6.71 -3.41
C PHE A 37 -15.20 -6.74 -4.38
N GLU A 38 -14.94 -6.84 -5.70
CA GLU A 38 -15.98 -7.01 -6.72
C GLU A 38 -17.06 -5.91 -6.70
N GLY A 39 -16.62 -4.66 -6.61
CA GLY A 39 -17.47 -3.47 -6.60
C GLY A 39 -18.00 -3.08 -5.21
N ARG A 40 -17.62 -3.79 -4.15
CA ARG A 40 -18.09 -3.46 -2.80
C ARG A 40 -17.20 -2.42 -2.15
N THR A 41 -17.83 -1.42 -1.54
CA THR A 41 -17.20 -0.44 -0.67
C THR A 41 -17.96 -0.34 0.65
N PHE A 42 -17.28 0.10 1.69
CA PHE A 42 -17.82 0.15 3.05
C PHE A 42 -17.60 1.52 3.66
N ASP A 43 -18.56 1.99 4.43
CA ASP A 43 -18.53 3.32 5.06
C ASP A 43 -17.59 3.38 6.26
N THR A 44 -17.32 2.24 6.90
CA THR A 44 -16.46 2.14 8.09
C THR A 44 -15.42 1.03 7.96
N LEU A 45 -14.31 1.19 8.67
CA LEU A 45 -13.28 0.16 8.78
C LEU A 45 -13.85 -1.15 9.34
N GLU A 46 -14.73 -1.08 10.36
CA GLU A 46 -15.36 -2.25 10.98
C GLU A 46 -16.15 -3.07 9.95
N GLN A 47 -16.97 -2.41 9.11
CA GLN A 47 -17.73 -3.10 8.05
C GLN A 47 -16.79 -3.74 7.02
N GLY A 48 -15.74 -3.03 6.62
CA GLY A 48 -14.73 -3.54 5.70
C GLY A 48 -14.02 -4.76 6.27
N MET A 49 -13.59 -4.70 7.53
CA MET A 49 -12.93 -5.82 8.21
C MET A 49 -13.86 -7.02 8.39
N ALA A 50 -15.14 -6.81 8.71
CA ALA A 50 -16.12 -7.90 8.76
C ALA A 50 -16.27 -8.60 7.40
N HIS A 51 -16.20 -7.84 6.31
CA HIS A 51 -16.18 -8.42 4.96
C HIS A 51 -14.90 -9.22 4.69
N VAL A 52 -13.73 -8.70 5.09
CA VAL A 52 -12.44 -9.40 4.96
C VAL A 52 -12.42 -10.69 5.77
N GLU A 53 -12.93 -10.69 6.99
CA GLU A 53 -13.06 -11.90 7.82
C GLU A 53 -13.95 -12.95 7.16
N ALA A 54 -15.09 -12.54 6.60
CA ALA A 54 -16.01 -13.44 5.90
C ALA A 54 -15.40 -14.00 4.59
N LEU A 55 -14.61 -13.21 3.87
CA LEU A 55 -13.92 -13.60 2.65
C LEU A 55 -12.69 -14.46 2.95
N GLY A 56 -11.98 -14.13 4.02
CA GLY A 56 -10.67 -14.65 4.41
C GLY A 56 -9.49 -13.85 3.84
N PHE A 57 -8.50 -13.54 4.70
CA PHE A 57 -7.27 -12.84 4.29
C PHE A 57 -6.53 -13.55 3.15
N GLY A 58 -6.53 -14.89 3.16
CA GLY A 58 -5.94 -15.70 2.09
C GLY A 58 -6.58 -15.43 0.72
N GLU A 59 -7.90 -15.30 0.65
CA GLU A 59 -8.60 -14.99 -0.61
C GLU A 59 -8.29 -13.56 -1.09
N VAL A 60 -8.22 -12.57 -0.18
CA VAL A 60 -7.80 -11.21 -0.54
C VAL A 60 -6.38 -11.23 -1.16
N MET A 61 -5.46 -11.96 -0.55
CA MET A 61 -4.11 -12.15 -1.05
C MET A 61 -4.10 -12.79 -2.44
N GLU A 62 -4.84 -13.89 -2.62
CA GLU A 62 -4.91 -14.59 -3.91
C GLU A 62 -5.57 -13.74 -5.01
N ARG A 63 -6.56 -12.91 -4.68
CA ARG A 63 -7.13 -11.93 -5.63
C ARG A 63 -6.08 -10.92 -6.08
N GLY A 64 -5.26 -10.41 -5.16
CA GLY A 64 -4.15 -9.51 -5.49
C GLY A 64 -3.13 -10.18 -6.41
N ILE A 65 -2.76 -11.43 -6.14
CA ILE A 65 -1.84 -12.19 -6.98
C ILE A 65 -2.41 -12.43 -8.38
N ARG A 66 -3.68 -12.83 -8.46
CA ARG A 66 -4.36 -13.03 -9.76
C ARG A 66 -4.43 -11.75 -10.60
N ALA A 67 -4.65 -10.61 -9.94
CA ALA A 67 -4.76 -9.32 -10.61
C ALA A 67 -3.49 -8.90 -11.38
N VAL A 68 -2.33 -9.45 -11.05
CA VAL A 68 -1.05 -9.11 -11.68
C VAL A 68 -0.53 -10.16 -12.67
N GLN A 69 -1.25 -11.27 -12.85
CA GLN A 69 -0.75 -12.40 -13.65
C GLN A 69 -0.44 -12.04 -15.10
N GLU A 70 -1.30 -11.20 -15.69
CA GLU A 70 -1.17 -10.76 -17.09
C GLU A 70 -0.39 -9.43 -17.25
N LEU A 71 0.06 -8.84 -16.13
CA LEU A 71 0.83 -7.61 -16.14
C LEU A 71 2.33 -7.88 -16.36
N PRO A 72 3.10 -6.88 -16.86
CA PRO A 72 4.54 -6.98 -17.01
C PRO A 72 5.25 -7.42 -15.72
N ALA A 73 6.48 -7.90 -15.83
CA ALA A 73 7.28 -8.28 -14.67
C ALA A 73 7.75 -7.07 -13.86
N GLU A 74 8.13 -6.00 -14.56
CA GLU A 74 8.69 -4.78 -13.97
C GLU A 74 7.58 -3.89 -13.40
N LEU A 75 7.26 -4.08 -12.10
CA LEU A 75 6.18 -3.38 -11.42
C LEU A 75 6.65 -2.80 -10.09
N VAL A 76 6.12 -1.63 -9.74
CA VAL A 76 6.10 -1.12 -8.37
C VAL A 76 4.80 -1.59 -7.71
N TYR A 77 4.92 -2.20 -6.53
CA TYR A 77 3.75 -2.65 -5.76
C TYR A 77 3.42 -1.65 -4.67
N ALA A 78 2.22 -1.08 -4.72
CA ALA A 78 1.73 -0.14 -3.74
C ALA A 78 0.47 -0.68 -3.05
N GLY A 79 0.30 -0.39 -1.77
CA GLY A 79 -0.88 -0.83 -1.03
C GLY A 79 -1.23 0.08 0.13
N PHE A 80 -2.53 0.23 0.37
CA PHE A 80 -3.09 0.92 1.51
C PHE A 80 -3.56 -0.09 2.56
N SER A 81 -2.99 -0.10 3.75
CA SER A 81 -3.40 -0.94 4.90
C SER A 81 -3.55 -2.42 4.49
N LEU A 82 -4.77 -2.96 4.42
CA LEU A 82 -5.03 -4.32 3.93
C LEU A 82 -4.32 -4.62 2.58
N GLY A 83 -4.28 -3.64 1.68
CA GLY A 83 -3.63 -3.76 0.37
C GLY A 83 -2.11 -3.91 0.45
N VAL A 84 -1.51 -3.64 1.61
CA VAL A 84 -0.08 -3.92 1.86
C VAL A 84 0.21 -5.42 1.81
N LEU A 85 -0.71 -6.27 2.23
CA LEU A 85 -0.50 -7.72 2.21
C LEU A 85 -0.15 -8.25 0.81
N PRO A 86 -0.99 -8.08 -0.23
CA PRO A 86 -0.60 -8.49 -1.58
C PRO A 86 0.56 -7.68 -2.15
N ALA A 87 0.67 -6.37 -1.85
CA ALA A 87 1.76 -5.54 -2.33
C ALA A 87 3.12 -6.02 -1.81
N GLN A 88 3.25 -6.20 -0.50
CA GLN A 88 4.48 -6.65 0.12
C GLN A 88 4.85 -8.08 -0.31
N ARG A 89 3.87 -9.00 -0.33
CA ARG A 89 4.11 -10.37 -0.82
C ARG A 89 4.64 -10.37 -2.25
N LEU A 90 4.01 -9.63 -3.16
CA LEU A 90 4.44 -9.56 -4.56
C LEU A 90 5.80 -8.90 -4.70
N ALA A 91 6.09 -7.84 -3.95
CA ALA A 91 7.41 -7.22 -3.93
C ALA A 91 8.51 -8.17 -3.47
N GLN A 92 8.21 -9.06 -2.50
CA GLN A 92 9.17 -10.04 -1.99
C GLN A 92 9.30 -11.29 -2.86
N THR A 93 8.25 -11.70 -3.58
CA THR A 93 8.22 -13.04 -4.19
C THR A 93 8.10 -13.06 -5.72
N ARG A 94 7.61 -11.99 -6.34
CA ARG A 94 7.47 -11.95 -7.80
C ARG A 94 8.73 -11.38 -8.44
N ALA A 95 9.34 -12.12 -9.34
CA ALA A 95 10.50 -11.66 -10.08
C ALA A 95 10.17 -10.39 -10.90
N GLY A 96 11.11 -9.44 -10.90
CA GLY A 96 10.96 -8.19 -11.64
C GLY A 96 10.34 -7.04 -10.83
N ALA A 97 10.08 -7.20 -9.53
CA ALA A 97 9.67 -6.10 -8.67
C ALA A 97 10.71 -4.97 -8.72
N THR A 98 10.28 -3.74 -9.04
CA THR A 98 11.13 -2.56 -9.17
C THR A 98 11.01 -1.61 -7.98
N GLY A 99 10.11 -1.89 -7.04
CA GLY A 99 9.94 -1.14 -5.81
C GLY A 99 8.65 -1.46 -5.08
N ALA A 100 8.53 -0.98 -3.85
CA ALA A 100 7.30 -1.05 -3.06
C ALA A 100 6.97 0.26 -2.35
N VAL A 101 5.68 0.57 -2.24
CA VAL A 101 5.14 1.70 -1.46
C VAL A 101 4.07 1.16 -0.53
N LEU A 102 4.38 1.08 0.75
CA LEU A 102 3.53 0.50 1.78
C LEU A 102 2.93 1.61 2.63
N MET A 103 1.61 1.75 2.62
CA MET A 103 0.91 2.84 3.31
C MET A 103 0.03 2.29 4.42
N TYR A 104 0.27 2.76 5.65
CA TYR A 104 -0.49 2.47 6.89
C TYR A 104 -0.32 1.08 7.47
N SER A 105 0.46 0.19 6.86
CA SER A 105 0.74 -1.15 7.35
C SER A 105 2.09 -1.64 6.88
N CYS A 106 2.63 -2.62 7.58
CA CYS A 106 3.78 -3.42 7.21
C CYS A 106 3.74 -4.72 7.99
N VAL A 107 4.04 -5.84 7.33
CA VAL A 107 4.17 -7.11 8.03
C VAL A 107 5.64 -7.53 8.10
N PRO A 108 6.04 -8.36 9.07
CA PRO A 108 7.39 -8.89 9.12
C PRO A 108 7.77 -9.56 7.80
N THR A 109 8.98 -9.31 7.31
CA THR A 109 9.46 -9.91 6.04
C THR A 109 9.40 -11.43 6.07
N SER A 110 9.60 -12.04 7.25
CA SER A 110 9.52 -13.48 7.46
C SER A 110 8.19 -14.13 7.06
N GLU A 111 7.11 -13.34 6.92
CA GLU A 111 5.82 -13.86 6.42
C GLU A 111 5.90 -14.33 4.96
N PHE A 112 6.78 -13.73 4.17
CA PHE A 112 6.90 -14.00 2.74
C PHE A 112 8.32 -14.39 2.31
N GLY A 113 9.28 -14.40 3.23
CA GLY A 113 10.71 -14.64 2.99
C GLY A 113 11.56 -13.41 3.34
N SER A 114 12.79 -13.32 2.83
CA SER A 114 13.62 -12.12 3.00
C SER A 114 13.22 -11.02 2.01
N TRP A 115 13.58 -9.77 2.33
CA TRP A 115 13.43 -8.68 1.36
C TRP A 115 14.42 -8.85 0.20
N PRO A 116 13.99 -8.72 -1.07
CA PRO A 116 14.89 -8.94 -2.20
C PRO A 116 15.93 -7.82 -2.34
N THR A 117 17.17 -8.21 -2.61
CA THR A 117 18.25 -7.27 -2.92
C THR A 117 17.88 -6.37 -4.10
N GLY A 118 18.14 -5.07 -3.98
CA GLY A 118 17.92 -4.09 -5.04
C GLY A 118 16.44 -3.69 -5.25
N VAL A 119 15.50 -4.16 -4.45
CA VAL A 119 14.11 -3.67 -4.46
C VAL A 119 13.96 -2.58 -3.40
N PRO A 120 13.83 -1.31 -3.77
CA PRO A 120 13.64 -0.23 -2.83
C PRO A 120 12.23 -0.21 -2.25
N VAL A 121 12.09 0.35 -1.04
CA VAL A 121 10.79 0.44 -0.35
C VAL A 121 10.60 1.79 0.33
N GLN A 122 9.40 2.34 0.18
CA GLN A 122 8.91 3.43 1.03
C GLN A 122 7.74 2.95 1.88
N ILE A 123 7.76 3.33 3.16
CA ILE A 123 6.70 3.03 4.11
C ILE A 123 6.17 4.35 4.69
N HIS A 124 4.86 4.48 4.77
CA HIS A 124 4.19 5.71 5.20
C HIS A 124 3.12 5.40 6.25
N GLY A 125 3.07 6.19 7.33
CA GLY A 125 2.04 6.10 8.35
C GLY A 125 2.03 7.33 9.24
N MET A 126 0.97 7.55 10.03
CA MET A 126 0.95 8.58 11.07
C MET A 126 1.59 8.07 12.35
N ASP A 127 2.26 8.97 13.08
CA ASP A 127 3.08 8.65 14.25
C ASP A 127 2.28 8.30 15.52
N ALA A 128 0.99 8.60 15.53
CA ALA A 128 0.04 8.24 16.60
C ALA A 128 -1.13 7.38 16.09
N ASP A 129 -1.05 6.81 14.88
CA ASP A 129 -2.07 5.91 14.32
C ASP A 129 -2.24 4.68 15.23
N PRO A 130 -3.45 4.46 15.82
CA PRO A 130 -3.69 3.36 16.75
C PRO A 130 -3.53 1.96 16.12
N ILE A 131 -3.64 1.84 14.81
CA ILE A 131 -3.45 0.58 14.08
C ILE A 131 -1.98 0.42 13.72
N PHE A 132 -1.42 1.31 12.91
CA PHE A 132 -0.04 1.22 12.44
C PHE A 132 0.98 1.20 13.58
N VAL A 133 0.80 2.06 14.58
CA VAL A 133 1.68 2.12 15.76
C VAL A 133 1.20 1.19 16.87
N GLY A 134 -0.11 1.16 17.14
CA GLY A 134 -0.67 0.45 18.29
C GLY A 134 -0.70 -1.07 18.12
N GLU A 135 -0.81 -1.58 16.90
CA GLU A 135 -0.82 -3.02 16.61
C GLU A 135 0.57 -3.58 16.24
N GLY A 136 1.59 -2.72 16.15
CA GLY A 136 2.98 -3.13 15.99
C GLY A 136 3.51 -3.14 14.55
N ASP A 137 2.73 -2.74 13.56
CA ASP A 137 3.17 -2.65 12.16
C ASP A 137 4.37 -1.73 11.96
N ILE A 138 4.48 -0.67 12.79
CA ILE A 138 5.63 0.24 12.78
C ILE A 138 6.95 -0.45 13.10
N ASP A 139 6.95 -1.49 13.95
CA ASP A 139 8.17 -2.21 14.29
C ASP A 139 8.60 -3.11 13.12
N ALA A 140 7.64 -3.73 12.41
CA ALA A 140 7.90 -4.42 11.16
C ALA A 140 8.43 -3.47 10.08
N ALA A 141 7.87 -2.25 10.00
CA ALA A 141 8.33 -1.22 9.07
C ALA A 141 9.78 -0.79 9.34
N ARG A 142 10.15 -0.59 10.61
CA ARG A 142 11.54 -0.27 11.01
C ARG A 142 12.51 -1.39 10.66
N ALA A 143 12.13 -2.64 10.95
CA ALA A 143 12.94 -3.81 10.63
C ALA A 143 13.13 -3.95 9.11
N LEU A 144 12.06 -3.75 8.32
CA LEU A 144 12.15 -3.80 6.86
C LEU A 144 13.06 -2.72 6.28
N VAL A 145 12.99 -1.48 6.81
CA VAL A 145 13.87 -0.38 6.36
C VAL A 145 15.34 -0.67 6.68
N GLU A 146 15.64 -1.36 7.79
CA GLU A 146 16.99 -1.79 8.13
C GLU A 146 17.48 -2.95 7.24
N GLU A 147 16.58 -3.83 6.79
CA GLU A 147 16.90 -4.96 5.92
C GLU A 147 17.10 -4.53 4.46
N ALA A 148 16.31 -3.58 3.98
CA ALA A 148 16.33 -3.12 2.59
C ALA A 148 17.54 -2.20 2.30
N GLU A 149 18.21 -2.39 1.15
CA GLU A 149 19.34 -1.54 0.73
C GLU A 149 18.93 -0.06 0.51
N ASP A 150 17.70 0.19 0.06
CA ASP A 150 17.09 1.51 -0.13
C ASP A 150 15.69 1.50 0.52
N GLY A 151 15.66 1.58 1.85
CA GLY A 151 14.46 1.60 2.67
C GLY A 151 14.21 2.97 3.29
N GLN A 152 12.97 3.45 3.24
CA GLN A 152 12.58 4.73 3.83
C GLN A 152 11.27 4.59 4.61
N LEU A 153 11.24 5.06 5.85
CA LEU A 153 10.04 5.19 6.67
C LEU A 153 9.70 6.66 6.88
N PHE A 154 8.52 7.06 6.47
CA PHE A 154 8.00 8.41 6.65
C PHE A 154 6.84 8.41 7.63
N LEU A 155 7.04 9.11 8.75
CA LEU A 155 6.00 9.32 9.74
C LEU A 155 5.44 10.75 9.61
N TYR A 156 4.12 10.85 9.65
CA TYR A 156 3.37 12.11 9.60
C TYR A 156 2.75 12.38 10.96
N PRO A 157 2.72 13.63 11.45
CA PRO A 157 2.04 13.96 12.69
C PRO A 157 0.56 13.65 12.61
N GLY A 158 0.01 12.87 13.53
CA GLY A 158 -1.43 12.59 13.61
C GLY A 158 -1.75 11.14 13.94
N ASP A 159 -3.04 10.85 13.99
CA ASP A 159 -3.60 9.57 14.43
C ASP A 159 -4.58 8.93 13.41
N GLN A 160 -4.69 9.49 12.21
CA GLN A 160 -5.65 9.03 11.20
C GLN A 160 -5.08 7.87 10.38
N HIS A 161 -5.74 6.71 10.42
CA HIS A 161 -5.28 5.53 9.70
C HIS A 161 -5.37 5.68 8.16
N TYR A 162 -6.47 6.22 7.61
CA TYR A 162 -6.65 6.39 6.16
C TYR A 162 -6.52 7.84 5.71
N PHE A 163 -5.50 8.56 6.19
CA PHE A 163 -5.37 10.01 5.98
C PHE A 163 -5.24 10.45 4.51
N ALA A 164 -4.84 9.58 3.58
CA ALA A 164 -4.73 9.93 2.17
C ALA A 164 -5.95 9.51 1.31
N ASP A 165 -7.00 8.98 1.92
CA ASP A 165 -8.26 8.74 1.19
C ASP A 165 -9.16 9.96 1.26
N SER A 166 -9.23 10.73 0.15
CA SER A 166 -9.98 11.98 0.07
C SER A 166 -11.51 11.83 0.16
N SER A 167 -12.03 10.60 0.13
CA SER A 167 -13.45 10.31 0.27
C SER A 167 -13.87 9.95 1.71
N LEU A 168 -12.90 9.86 2.64
CA LEU A 168 -13.15 9.47 4.02
C LEU A 168 -13.00 10.63 5.00
N PRO A 169 -13.69 10.58 6.16
CA PRO A 169 -13.57 11.63 7.19
C PRO A 169 -12.16 11.77 7.80
N SER A 170 -11.32 10.73 7.70
CA SER A 170 -9.92 10.71 8.16
C SER A 170 -8.96 11.48 7.26
N TYR A 171 -9.43 12.03 6.14
CA TYR A 171 -8.58 12.70 5.16
C TYR A 171 -7.85 13.92 5.75
N ASP A 172 -6.53 13.93 5.57
CA ASP A 172 -5.65 15.05 5.88
C ASP A 172 -4.97 15.53 4.60
N ALA A 173 -5.37 16.71 4.12
CA ALA A 173 -4.90 17.24 2.84
C ALA A 173 -3.40 17.58 2.86
N GLU A 174 -2.85 18.07 3.98
CA GLU A 174 -1.44 18.46 4.10
C GLU A 174 -0.54 17.21 4.15
N ALA A 175 -0.87 16.25 5.01
CA ALA A 175 -0.16 14.99 5.09
C ALA A 175 -0.24 14.22 3.75
N THR A 176 -1.40 14.22 3.09
CA THR A 176 -1.60 13.58 1.78
C THR A 176 -0.75 14.23 0.69
N ALA A 177 -0.69 15.55 0.63
CA ALA A 177 0.13 16.25 -0.36
C ALA A 177 1.61 15.90 -0.21
N LEU A 178 2.10 15.83 1.03
CA LEU A 178 3.48 15.44 1.32
C LEU A 178 3.75 13.96 1.01
N LEU A 179 2.81 13.06 1.35
CA LEU A 179 2.89 11.65 0.98
C LEU A 179 2.95 11.49 -0.54
N THR A 180 2.02 12.13 -1.26
CA THR A 180 1.96 12.06 -2.73
C THR A 180 3.26 12.55 -3.38
N SER A 181 3.80 13.68 -2.93
CA SER A 181 5.09 14.19 -3.43
C SER A 181 6.22 13.16 -3.26
N ARG A 182 6.31 12.53 -2.09
CA ARG A 182 7.34 11.50 -1.80
C ARG A 182 7.17 10.26 -2.67
N VAL A 183 5.92 9.83 -2.87
CA VAL A 183 5.61 8.69 -3.75
C VAL A 183 5.97 9.02 -5.20
N LEU A 184 5.65 10.19 -5.71
CA LEU A 184 6.02 10.61 -7.06
C LEU A 184 7.55 10.69 -7.23
N ASP A 185 8.26 11.30 -6.28
CA ASP A 185 9.72 11.32 -6.26
C ASP A 185 10.35 9.92 -6.26
N PHE A 186 9.71 8.98 -5.59
CA PHE A 186 10.11 7.57 -5.60
C PHE A 186 9.88 6.94 -6.97
N LEU A 187 8.70 7.12 -7.56
CA LEU A 187 8.32 6.55 -8.85
C LEU A 187 9.15 7.11 -10.02
N ASP A 188 9.52 8.38 -9.98
CA ASP A 188 10.34 9.02 -11.01
C ASP A 188 11.74 8.41 -11.15
N ARG A 189 12.20 7.71 -10.13
CA ARG A 189 13.48 6.99 -10.14
C ARG A 189 13.37 5.53 -10.61
N ARG A 190 12.19 5.10 -11.10
CA ARG A 190 11.92 3.69 -11.51
C ARG A 190 11.63 3.57 -13.00
#